data_131fe333cb29a7bc16f4381ab44b5eb4
#
_entry.id   131fe333cb29a7bc16f4381ab44b5eb4
#
_cell.length_a   1.000
_cell.length_b   1.000
_cell.length_c   1.000
_cell.angle_alpha   90.00
_cell.angle_beta   90.00
_cell.angle_gamma   90.00
#
_symmetry.space_group_name_H-M   'P 1'
#
loop_
_entity.id
_entity.type
_entity.pdbx_description
1 polymer ?
#
loop_
_entity_poly.entity_id
_entity_poly.type
_entity_poly.pdbx_seq_one_letter_code
_entity_poly.pdbx_strand_id
1 'polypeptide(L)' 'MTHDSSLSLPELNDRIAILQGNIRELVEQGAGAAGGTTEERVANRISQQSEELERLTGERDALLSQ' A
#
# COMPACT_ATOMS: atom_id res chain seq x y z
N MET A 1 16.11 6.60 -18.44
CA MET A 1 15.57 6.29 -17.99
C MET A 1 15.01 6.37 -17.08
N THR A 2 14.49 6.54 -16.75
CA THR A 2 13.82 6.56 -16.04
C THR A 2 13.66 6.22 -15.08
N HIS A 3 13.33 6.34 -14.34
CA HIS A 3 13.00 5.88 -13.59
C HIS A 3 12.12 6.01 -12.90
N ASP A 4 11.61 5.93 -12.91
CA ASP A 4 10.58 5.26 -12.51
C ASP A 4 10.24 5.52 -11.14
N SER A 5 11.03 5.56 -10.30
CA SER A 5 10.75 5.89 -8.94
C SER A 5 10.71 7.39 -8.72
N SER A 6 10.62 8.12 -9.79
CA SER A 6 10.59 9.58 -9.70
C SER A 6 9.17 10.11 -9.77
N LEU A 7 8.30 9.57 -8.95
CA LEU A 7 6.95 10.08 -8.88
C LEU A 7 6.94 11.46 -8.25
N SER A 8 6.07 12.33 -8.75
CA SER A 8 5.89 13.63 -8.13
C SER A 8 5.15 13.48 -6.81
N LEU A 9 5.21 14.53 -5.99
CA LEU A 9 4.53 14.49 -4.71
C LEU A 9 3.03 14.22 -4.84
N PRO A 10 2.30 14.88 -5.76
CA PRO A 10 0.88 14.55 -5.94
C PRO A 10 0.66 13.09 -6.34
N GLU A 11 1.51 12.55 -7.20
CA GLU A 11 1.38 11.16 -7.60
C GLU A 11 1.63 10.22 -6.43
N LEU A 12 2.63 10.52 -5.61
CA LEU A 12 2.89 9.72 -4.42
C LEU A 12 1.71 9.75 -3.47
N ASN A 13 1.15 10.92 -3.25
CA ASN A 13 -0.01 11.05 -2.36
C ASN A 13 -1.19 10.25 -2.88
N ASP A 14 -1.42 10.28 -4.19
CA ASP A 14 -2.51 9.52 -4.79
C ASP A 14 -2.31 8.01 -4.59
N ARG A 15 -1.10 7.54 -4.86
CA ARG A 15 -0.82 6.12 -4.69
C ARG A 15 -0.92 5.68 -3.25
N ILE A 16 -0.44 6.51 -2.34
CA ILE A 16 -0.54 6.21 -0.92
C ILE A 16 -2.00 6.09 -0.51
N ALA A 17 -2.83 7.02 -0.97
CA ALA A 17 -4.26 6.98 -0.64
C ALA A 17 -4.93 5.73 -1.19
N ILE A 18 -4.58 5.34 -2.42
CA ILE A 18 -5.14 4.14 -3.03
C ILE A 18 -4.74 2.90 -2.23
N LEU A 19 -3.48 2.81 -1.85
CA LEU A 19 -3.00 1.67 -1.08
C LEU A 19 -3.67 1.60 0.29
N GLN A 20 -3.84 2.75 0.94
CA GLN A 20 -4.53 2.78 2.23
C GLN A 20 -5.96 2.28 2.11
N GLY A 21 -6.65 2.69 1.04
CA GLY A 21 -8.00 2.22 0.80
C GLY A 21 -8.04 0.73 0.53
N ASN A 22 -7.09 0.23 -0.27
CA ASN A 22 -7.03 -1.20 -0.56
C ASN A 22 -6.78 -2.02 0.69
N ILE A 23 -5.86 -1.56 1.54
CA ILE A 23 -5.56 -2.27 2.77
C ILE A 23 -6.79 -2.32 3.67
N ARG A 24 -7.50 -1.19 3.78
CA ARG A 24 -8.71 -1.16 4.59
C ARG A 24 -9.73 -2.17 4.10
N GLU A 25 -9.94 -2.23 2.78
CA GLU A 25 -10.88 -3.19 2.21
C GLU A 25 -10.44 -4.63 2.49
N LEU A 26 -9.15 -4.89 2.35
CA LEU A 26 -8.64 -6.23 2.61
C LEU A 26 -8.83 -6.62 4.07
N VAL A 27 -8.61 -5.69 4.97
CA VAL A 27 -8.84 -5.95 6.39
C VAL A 27 -10.31 -6.28 6.64
N GLU A 28 -11.21 -5.53 6.01
CA GLU A 28 -12.64 -5.79 6.16
C GLU A 28 -13.01 -7.15 5.58
N GLN A 29 -12.45 -7.50 4.43
CA GLN A 29 -12.70 -8.82 3.84
C GLN A 29 -12.19 -9.92 4.74
N GLY A 30 -11.01 -9.74 5.30
CA GLY A 30 -10.42 -10.73 6.19
C GLY A 30 -11.25 -10.92 7.43
N ALA A 31 -11.81 -9.85 7.96
CA ALA A 31 -12.64 -9.94 9.16
C ALA A 31 -13.90 -10.73 8.89
N GLY A 32 -14.41 -10.69 7.66
CA GLY A 32 -15.62 -11.43 7.30
C GLY A 32 -15.35 -12.82 6.78
N ALA A 33 -14.08 -13.16 6.53
CA ALA A 33 -13.74 -14.46 5.95
C ALA A 33 -13.74 -15.53 7.04
N ALA A 34 -14.26 -16.68 6.68
CA ALA A 34 -14.36 -17.79 7.63
C ALA A 34 -13.61 -19.02 7.15
N GLY A 35 -12.51 -18.86 6.47
CA GLY A 35 -11.78 -20.00 5.97
C GLY A 35 -10.29 -19.73 5.92
N GLY A 36 -9.50 -20.70 6.31
CA GLY A 36 -8.06 -20.52 6.43
C GLY A 36 -7.39 -20.06 5.16
N THR A 37 -7.75 -20.66 4.02
CA THR A 37 -7.12 -20.33 2.76
C THR A 37 -7.37 -18.87 2.37
N THR A 38 -8.61 -18.42 2.55
CA THR A 38 -8.96 -17.05 2.24
C THR A 38 -8.24 -16.10 3.17
N GLU A 39 -8.15 -16.46 4.44
CA GLU A 39 -7.44 -15.62 5.41
C GLU A 39 -5.98 -15.45 5.03
N GLU A 40 -5.34 -16.54 4.60
CA GLU A 40 -3.95 -16.50 4.21
C GLU A 40 -3.74 -15.59 3.02
N ARG A 41 -4.62 -15.68 2.03
CA ARG A 41 -4.52 -14.83 0.85
C ARG A 41 -4.66 -13.36 1.20
N VAL A 42 -5.64 -13.07 2.04
CA VAL A 42 -5.87 -11.69 2.46
C VAL A 42 -4.68 -11.18 3.25
N ALA A 43 -4.16 -11.99 4.16
CA ALA A 43 -3.00 -11.59 4.95
C ALA A 43 -1.79 -11.31 4.07
N ASN A 44 -1.55 -12.17 3.07
CA ASN A 44 -0.44 -11.96 2.15
C ASN A 44 -0.59 -10.68 1.36
N ARG A 45 -1.81 -10.40 0.91
CA ARG A 45 -2.06 -9.18 0.18
C ARG A 45 -1.87 -7.95 1.05
N ILE A 46 -2.34 -8.02 2.28
CA ILE A 46 -2.15 -6.92 3.21
C ILE A 46 -0.66 -6.67 3.44
N SER A 47 0.12 -7.72 3.58
CA SER A 47 1.56 -7.58 3.77
C SER A 47 2.21 -6.91 2.56
N GLN A 48 1.87 -7.36 1.36
CA GLN A 48 2.43 -6.80 0.14
C GLN A 48 2.07 -5.33 0.00
N GLN A 49 0.79 -5.01 0.23
CA GLN A 49 0.34 -3.64 0.11
C GLN A 49 0.96 -2.75 1.17
N SER A 50 1.14 -3.30 2.36
CA SER A 50 1.74 -2.53 3.46
C SER A 50 3.21 -2.21 3.17
N GLU A 51 3.94 -3.16 2.59
CA GLU A 51 5.33 -2.91 2.22
C GLU A 51 5.42 -1.83 1.15
N GLU A 52 4.53 -1.90 0.17
CA GLU A 52 4.49 -0.89 -0.87
C GLU A 52 4.16 0.48 -0.28
N LEU A 53 3.20 0.52 0.64
CA LEU A 53 2.80 1.74 1.29
C LEU A 53 3.97 2.35 2.07
N GLU A 54 4.72 1.52 2.79
CA GLU A 54 5.89 2.00 3.54
C GLU A 54 6.92 2.60 2.60
N ARG A 55 7.16 1.94 1.48
CA ARG A 55 8.15 2.42 0.53
C ARG A 55 7.75 3.78 -0.04
N LEU A 56 6.49 3.91 -0.44
CA LEU A 56 6.01 5.16 -1.00
C LEU A 56 5.97 6.27 0.03
N THR A 57 5.61 5.94 1.26
CA THR A 57 5.61 6.92 2.34
C THR A 57 7.02 7.43 2.60
N GLY A 58 8.01 6.53 2.55
CA GLY A 58 9.41 6.94 2.69
C GLY A 58 9.85 7.86 1.59
N GLU A 59 9.44 7.57 0.35
CA GLU A 59 9.77 8.43 -0.77
C GLU A 59 9.15 9.82 -0.60
N ARG A 60 7.88 9.85 -0.17
CA ARG A 60 7.22 11.12 0.06
C ARG A 60 7.93 11.92 1.15
N ASP A 61 8.27 11.26 2.24
CA ASP A 61 8.95 11.94 3.34
C ASP A 61 10.30 12.49 2.90
N ALA A 62 11.01 11.75 2.06
CA ALA A 62 12.29 12.22 1.54
C ALA A 62 12.11 13.47 0.69
N LEU A 63 11.07 13.51 -0.12
CA LEU A 63 10.79 14.69 -0.93
C LEU A 63 10.45 15.89 -0.05
N LEU A 64 9.67 15.66 1.00
CA LEU A 64 9.26 16.73 1.89
C LEU A 64 10.41 17.26 2.73
N SER A 65 11.45 16.45 2.91
CA SER A 65 12.61 16.87 3.69
C SER A 65 13.62 17.69 2.92
N GLN A 66 13.47 17.77 1.63
CA GLN A 66 14.44 18.52 0.80
C GLN A 66 14.32 20.01 0.92
#